data_1b5e43cd2f9e61db65cb872e2a6c16dc
#
_entry.id   1b5e43cd2f9e61db65cb872e2a6c16dc
#
_cell.length_a   1.000
_cell.length_b   1.000
_cell.length_c   1.000
_cell.angle_alpha   90.00
_cell.angle_beta   90.00
_cell.angle_gamma   90.00
#
_symmetry.space_group_name_H-M   'P 1'
#
loop_
_entity.id
_entity.type
_entity.pdbx_description
1 polymer ?
#
loop_
_entity_poly.entity_id
_entity_poly.type
_entity_poly.pdbx_seq_one_letter_code
_entity_poly.pdbx_strand_id
1 'polypeptide(L)'
;ITLIVLYRRLTREGEKYVTISSRGYRPSVIDLKGARYPLFAVVVLISFVLIVLPVLVLFYTSLVPYVMTPGAKAFAAMSWRHWATVLKDPVSLLALKNSLYLGIGGATLGIVLSFFVAYVIVKVRSKASGLLESLSFLSFSFPGIVVGIGFMWFFVQTPLYSTIWALLIGYIATYLPYGLRPLTSAFVQIHGHLEESSRVCGGGPLYTMRRIVLPLLVPGIASGWILMATMFVRELSLSVVLSRPGTEVLAVQILRFAED
;
A
#
# COMPACT_ATOMS: atom_id res chain seq x y z
N ILE A 1 13.36 -4.90 18.35
CA ILE A 1 13.85 -3.68 19.01
C ILE A 1 15.34 -3.48 18.75
N THR A 2 16.18 -4.51 18.96
CA THR A 2 17.65 -4.41 18.78
C THR A 2 18.04 -4.04 17.34
N LEU A 3 17.40 -4.63 16.32
CA LEU A 3 17.64 -4.32 14.92
C LEU A 3 17.21 -2.88 14.54
N ILE A 4 16.15 -2.37 15.14
CA ILE A 4 15.71 -0.98 14.93
C ILE A 4 16.70 0.00 15.53
N VAL A 5 17.23 -0.29 16.71
CA VAL A 5 18.27 0.54 17.37
C VAL A 5 19.57 0.51 16.56
N LEU A 6 19.97 -0.68 16.05
CA LEU A 6 21.14 -0.82 15.18
C LEU A 6 20.96 -0.05 13.87
N TYR A 7 19.81 -0.20 13.21
CA TYR A 7 19.45 0.54 12.00
C TYR A 7 19.50 2.06 12.24
N ARG A 8 18.94 2.55 13.35
CA ARG A 8 19.00 3.97 13.72
C ARG A 8 20.42 4.47 13.98
N ARG A 9 21.30 3.66 14.58
CA ARG A 9 22.71 4.02 14.75
C ARG A 9 23.43 4.14 13.41
N LEU A 10 23.18 3.21 12.50
CA LEU A 10 23.80 3.19 11.18
C LEU A 10 23.30 4.32 10.25
N THR A 11 22.04 4.76 10.41
CA THR A 11 21.44 5.81 9.56
C THR A 11 21.41 7.19 10.21
N ARG A 12 21.99 7.34 11.41
CA ARG A 12 21.95 8.59 12.20
C ARG A 12 22.64 9.79 11.50
N GLU A 13 23.52 9.52 10.55
CA GLU A 13 24.21 10.53 9.74
C GLU A 13 23.56 10.71 8.37
N GLY A 14 22.23 10.93 8.34
CA GLY A 14 21.47 11.11 7.10
C GLY A 14 22.04 12.18 6.15
N GLU A 15 22.78 13.15 6.67
CA GLU A 15 23.45 14.20 5.88
C GLU A 15 24.54 13.65 4.95
N LYS A 16 25.16 12.49 5.29
CA LYS A 16 26.16 11.83 4.42
C LYS A 16 25.55 11.18 3.17
N TYR A 17 24.25 10.92 3.18
CA TYR A 17 23.54 10.25 2.07
C TYR A 17 22.77 11.23 1.17
N VAL A 18 22.86 12.51 1.44
CA VAL A 18 22.27 13.54 0.58
C VAL A 18 23.19 13.72 -0.62
N THR A 19 22.76 13.25 -1.75
CA THR A 19 23.49 13.45 -3.02
C THR A 19 23.34 14.90 -3.47
N ILE A 20 24.31 15.72 -3.09
CA ILE A 20 24.50 17.07 -3.65
C ILE A 20 25.17 16.90 -5.01
N SER A 21 24.50 16.44 -6.01
CA SER A 21 25.00 16.56 -7.37
C SER A 21 23.88 16.84 -8.34
N SER A 22 23.81 18.10 -8.76
CA SER A 22 23.14 18.53 -9.99
C SER A 22 23.82 17.97 -11.27
N ARG A 23 24.92 17.22 -11.11
CA ARG A 23 25.54 16.46 -12.20
C ARG A 23 24.72 15.20 -12.37
N GLY A 24 23.95 15.17 -13.44
CA GLY A 24 23.07 14.06 -13.79
C GLY A 24 23.80 12.73 -13.61
N TYR A 25 23.19 11.85 -12.79
CA TYR A 25 23.59 10.46 -12.67
C TYR A 25 23.58 9.87 -14.09
N ARG A 26 24.78 9.60 -14.62
CA ARG A 26 24.91 8.81 -15.84
C ARG A 26 24.96 7.35 -15.39
N PRO A 27 23.88 6.59 -15.57
CA PRO A 27 23.93 5.16 -15.26
C PRO A 27 25.03 4.53 -16.11
N SER A 28 25.95 3.84 -15.45
CA SER A 28 26.93 3.00 -16.17
C SER A 28 26.16 1.83 -16.77
N VAL A 29 25.84 1.94 -18.05
CA VAL A 29 25.16 0.87 -18.79
C VAL A 29 26.20 -0.16 -19.16
N ILE A 30 26.04 -1.38 -18.65
CA ILE A 30 26.84 -2.54 -19.07
C ILE A 30 26.33 -2.98 -20.43
N ASP A 31 27.17 -2.88 -21.47
CA ASP A 31 26.80 -3.39 -22.78
C ASP A 31 26.91 -4.91 -22.81
N LEU A 32 25.75 -5.56 -22.81
CA LEU A 32 25.61 -7.02 -22.83
C LEU A 32 25.87 -7.63 -24.23
N LYS A 33 26.09 -6.82 -25.26
CA LYS A 33 26.30 -7.27 -26.65
C LYS A 33 25.28 -8.33 -27.07
N GLY A 34 25.75 -9.48 -27.57
CA GLY A 34 24.89 -10.60 -27.97
C GLY A 34 24.16 -11.30 -26.82
N ALA A 35 24.65 -11.22 -25.58
CA ALA A 35 24.01 -11.81 -24.41
C ALA A 35 22.68 -11.12 -24.01
N ARG A 36 22.39 -9.94 -24.53
CA ARG A 36 21.14 -9.20 -24.25
C ARG A 36 19.89 -9.99 -24.64
N TYR A 37 19.92 -10.70 -25.76
CA TYR A 37 18.76 -11.44 -26.27
C TYR A 37 18.39 -12.65 -25.39
N PRO A 38 19.34 -13.59 -25.09
CA PRO A 38 19.01 -14.69 -24.18
C PRO A 38 18.66 -14.24 -22.77
N LEU A 39 19.33 -13.21 -22.21
CA LEU A 39 18.97 -12.66 -20.91
C LEU A 39 17.58 -12.03 -20.92
N PHE A 40 17.24 -11.27 -21.96
CA PHE A 40 15.89 -10.73 -22.13
C PHE A 40 14.84 -11.84 -22.20
N ALA A 41 15.10 -12.89 -23.00
CA ALA A 41 14.18 -14.04 -23.11
C ALA A 41 13.97 -14.74 -21.75
N VAL A 42 15.03 -14.91 -20.95
CA VAL A 42 14.92 -15.48 -19.59
C VAL A 42 14.07 -14.59 -18.68
N VAL A 43 14.28 -13.27 -18.69
CA VAL A 43 13.47 -12.34 -17.87
C VAL A 43 12.01 -12.36 -18.31
N VAL A 44 11.73 -12.37 -19.62
CA VAL A 44 10.36 -12.45 -20.14
C VAL A 44 9.71 -13.78 -19.76
N LEU A 45 10.43 -14.90 -19.87
CA LEU A 45 9.93 -16.22 -19.49
C LEU A 45 9.60 -16.29 -18.00
N ILE A 46 10.49 -15.81 -17.15
CA ILE A 46 10.25 -15.75 -15.69
C ILE A 46 9.03 -14.86 -15.39
N SER A 47 8.95 -13.69 -16.01
CA SER A 47 7.81 -12.78 -15.82
C SER A 47 6.50 -13.39 -16.32
N PHE A 48 6.52 -14.10 -17.45
CA PHE A 48 5.36 -14.81 -17.96
C PHE A 48 4.90 -15.89 -16.99
N VAL A 49 5.80 -16.75 -16.51
CA VAL A 49 5.47 -17.85 -15.60
C VAL A 49 4.97 -17.32 -14.24
N LEU A 50 5.57 -16.25 -13.71
CA LEU A 50 5.23 -15.74 -12.37
C LEU A 50 4.01 -14.80 -12.36
N ILE A 51 3.74 -14.10 -13.46
CA ILE A 51 2.69 -13.07 -13.51
C ILE A 51 1.56 -13.48 -14.46
N VAL A 52 1.90 -13.76 -15.72
CA VAL A 52 0.89 -13.97 -16.76
C VAL A 52 0.20 -15.33 -16.61
N LEU A 53 0.97 -16.38 -16.38
CA LEU A 53 0.42 -17.74 -16.28
C LEU A 53 -0.60 -17.90 -15.16
N PRO A 54 -0.37 -17.45 -13.90
CA PRO A 54 -1.39 -17.51 -12.85
C PRO A 54 -2.66 -16.73 -13.21
N VAL A 55 -2.54 -15.55 -13.83
CA VAL A 55 -3.69 -14.76 -14.27
C VAL A 55 -4.48 -15.50 -15.35
N LEU A 56 -3.80 -16.12 -16.33
CA LEU A 56 -4.46 -16.92 -17.36
C LEU A 56 -5.17 -18.15 -16.78
N VAL A 57 -4.56 -18.81 -15.80
CA VAL A 57 -5.18 -19.96 -15.11
C VAL A 57 -6.43 -19.51 -14.36
N LEU A 58 -6.37 -18.40 -13.61
CA LEU A 58 -7.54 -17.85 -12.91
C LEU A 58 -8.63 -17.44 -13.90
N PHE A 59 -8.27 -16.81 -15.01
CA PHE A 59 -9.24 -16.45 -16.05
C PHE A 59 -9.87 -17.69 -16.68
N TYR A 60 -9.07 -18.70 -17.03
CA TYR A 60 -9.57 -19.98 -17.53
C TYR A 60 -10.53 -20.64 -16.55
N THR A 61 -10.13 -20.80 -15.28
CA THR A 61 -10.98 -21.44 -14.26
C THR A 61 -12.27 -20.68 -13.99
N SER A 62 -12.28 -19.35 -14.18
CA SER A 62 -13.49 -18.53 -14.03
C SER A 62 -14.54 -18.78 -15.12
N LEU A 63 -14.16 -19.37 -16.24
CA LEU A 63 -15.05 -19.65 -17.39
C LEU A 63 -15.60 -21.09 -17.39
N VAL A 64 -14.96 -22.02 -16.70
CA VAL A 64 -15.39 -23.43 -16.65
C VAL A 64 -16.26 -23.69 -15.42
N PRO A 65 -17.26 -24.62 -15.52
CA PRO A 65 -18.23 -24.87 -14.43
C PRO A 65 -17.59 -25.45 -13.15
N TYR A 66 -16.48 -26.14 -13.27
CA TYR A 66 -15.65 -26.67 -12.19
C TYR A 66 -14.21 -26.83 -12.69
N VAL A 67 -13.26 -27.05 -11.80
CA VAL A 67 -11.84 -27.18 -12.18
C VAL A 67 -11.66 -28.39 -13.12
N MET A 68 -11.36 -28.11 -14.38
CA MET A 68 -11.13 -29.09 -15.44
C MET A 68 -9.75 -28.89 -16.05
N THR A 69 -9.13 -29.98 -16.49
CA THR A 69 -7.92 -29.88 -17.31
C THR A 69 -8.22 -29.28 -18.68
N PRO A 70 -7.38 -28.39 -19.23
CA PRO A 70 -7.60 -27.82 -20.56
C PRO A 70 -7.73 -28.91 -21.62
N GLY A 71 -8.82 -28.86 -22.41
CA GLY A 71 -9.12 -29.82 -23.46
C GLY A 71 -10.45 -29.51 -24.17
N ALA A 72 -10.77 -30.27 -25.22
CA ALA A 72 -11.96 -30.00 -26.04
C ALA A 72 -13.25 -29.91 -25.21
N LYS A 73 -13.43 -30.80 -24.24
CA LYS A 73 -14.59 -30.79 -23.32
C LYS A 73 -14.66 -29.52 -22.45
N ALA A 74 -13.52 -29.06 -21.95
CA ALA A 74 -13.45 -27.85 -21.12
C ALA A 74 -13.78 -26.61 -21.96
N PHE A 75 -13.23 -26.51 -23.17
CA PHE A 75 -13.49 -25.39 -24.08
C PHE A 75 -14.97 -25.34 -24.50
N ALA A 76 -15.63 -26.50 -24.72
CA ALA A 76 -17.05 -26.57 -25.03
C ALA A 76 -17.95 -26.21 -23.84
N ALA A 77 -17.47 -26.36 -22.61
CA ALA A 77 -18.21 -26.05 -21.39
C ALA A 77 -17.99 -24.60 -20.89
N MET A 78 -17.10 -23.82 -21.54
CA MET A 78 -16.86 -22.44 -21.14
C MET A 78 -18.11 -21.57 -21.20
N SER A 79 -18.35 -20.80 -20.15
CA SER A 79 -19.47 -19.88 -20.08
C SER A 79 -19.20 -18.71 -19.16
N TRP A 80 -19.89 -17.60 -19.36
CA TRP A 80 -19.86 -16.42 -18.51
C TRP A 80 -20.76 -16.51 -17.27
N ARG A 81 -21.26 -17.70 -16.97
CA ARG A 81 -22.24 -17.90 -15.90
C ARG A 81 -21.77 -17.43 -14.54
N HIS A 82 -20.54 -17.77 -14.17
CA HIS A 82 -19.96 -17.35 -12.88
C HIS A 82 -19.84 -15.83 -12.78
N TRP A 83 -19.41 -15.18 -13.86
CA TRP A 83 -19.36 -13.71 -13.92
C TRP A 83 -20.74 -13.08 -13.79
N ALA A 84 -21.74 -13.64 -14.50
CA ALA A 84 -23.11 -13.16 -14.39
C ALA A 84 -23.70 -13.37 -12.98
N THR A 85 -23.35 -14.46 -12.30
CA THR A 85 -23.75 -14.72 -10.92
C THR A 85 -23.17 -13.69 -9.96
N VAL A 86 -21.85 -13.47 -10.01
CA VAL A 86 -21.14 -12.50 -9.13
C VAL A 86 -21.64 -11.07 -9.38
N LEU A 87 -21.83 -10.68 -10.65
CA LEU A 87 -22.29 -9.33 -11.00
C LEU A 87 -23.78 -9.08 -10.70
N LYS A 88 -24.57 -10.12 -10.43
CA LYS A 88 -25.97 -10.01 -10.00
C LYS A 88 -26.15 -10.17 -8.48
N ASP A 89 -25.15 -10.70 -7.79
CA ASP A 89 -25.20 -10.88 -6.35
C ASP A 89 -25.03 -9.53 -5.62
N PRO A 90 -26.07 -9.09 -4.86
CA PRO A 90 -26.03 -7.81 -4.16
C PRO A 90 -24.90 -7.71 -3.13
N VAL A 91 -24.53 -8.84 -2.48
CA VAL A 91 -23.48 -8.86 -1.46
C VAL A 91 -22.11 -8.68 -2.12
N SER A 92 -21.86 -9.34 -3.26
CA SER A 92 -20.63 -9.18 -4.04
C SER A 92 -20.44 -7.74 -4.55
N LEU A 93 -21.53 -7.12 -5.03
CA LEU A 93 -21.49 -5.72 -5.47
C LEU A 93 -21.26 -4.76 -4.32
N LEU A 94 -21.86 -5.00 -3.16
CA LEU A 94 -21.61 -4.23 -1.94
C LEU A 94 -20.15 -4.39 -1.49
N ALA A 95 -19.64 -5.62 -1.47
CA ALA A 95 -18.26 -5.90 -1.10
C ALA A 95 -17.26 -5.21 -2.05
N LEU A 96 -17.53 -5.21 -3.35
CA LEU A 96 -16.73 -4.47 -4.33
C LEU A 96 -16.75 -2.96 -4.05
N LYS A 97 -17.93 -2.38 -3.82
CA LYS A 97 -18.10 -0.96 -3.49
C LYS A 97 -17.36 -0.60 -2.20
N ASN A 98 -17.50 -1.39 -1.15
CA ASN A 98 -16.82 -1.16 0.13
C ASN A 98 -15.30 -1.25 -0.02
N SER A 99 -14.80 -2.26 -0.76
CA SER A 99 -13.35 -2.40 -1.03
C SER A 99 -12.79 -1.23 -1.84
N LEU A 100 -13.52 -0.72 -2.82
CA LEU A 100 -13.10 0.47 -3.57
C LEU A 100 -13.16 1.72 -2.71
N TYR A 101 -14.18 1.87 -1.88
CA TYR A 101 -14.30 2.98 -0.94
C TYR A 101 -13.14 2.99 0.07
N LEU A 102 -12.81 1.85 0.67
CA LEU A 102 -11.68 1.71 1.58
C LEU A 102 -10.34 1.86 0.84
N GLY A 103 -10.20 1.25 -0.33
CA GLY A 103 -8.97 1.31 -1.13
C GLY A 103 -8.63 2.73 -1.58
N ILE A 104 -9.58 3.46 -2.15
CA ILE A 104 -9.35 4.80 -2.68
C ILE A 104 -9.49 5.85 -1.57
N GLY A 105 -10.65 5.89 -0.90
CA GLY A 105 -10.94 6.87 0.15
C GLY A 105 -10.06 6.67 1.38
N GLY A 106 -9.94 5.43 1.83
CA GLY A 106 -9.09 5.08 2.98
C GLY A 106 -7.62 5.35 2.74
N ALA A 107 -7.08 4.97 1.57
CA ALA A 107 -5.69 5.28 1.22
C ALA A 107 -5.45 6.80 1.11
N THR A 108 -6.44 7.56 0.65
CA THR A 108 -6.35 9.03 0.58
C THR A 108 -6.27 9.63 1.98
N LEU A 109 -7.11 9.20 2.91
CA LEU A 109 -7.03 9.65 4.30
C LEU A 109 -5.75 9.17 4.99
N GLY A 110 -5.36 7.92 4.73
CA GLY A 110 -4.13 7.33 5.27
C GLY A 110 -2.86 8.04 4.81
N ILE A 111 -2.76 8.41 3.52
CA ILE A 111 -1.58 9.14 3.01
C ILE A 111 -1.53 10.57 3.55
N VAL A 112 -2.67 11.23 3.74
CA VAL A 112 -2.73 12.55 4.38
C VAL A 112 -2.23 12.46 5.83
N LEU A 113 -2.67 11.46 6.59
CA LEU A 113 -2.18 11.23 7.94
C LEU A 113 -0.68 10.92 7.94
N SER A 114 -0.24 10.04 7.05
CA SER A 114 1.18 9.69 6.87
C SER A 114 2.04 10.90 6.52
N PHE A 115 1.52 11.85 5.75
CA PHE A 115 2.21 13.10 5.43
C PHE A 115 2.48 13.93 6.68
N PHE A 116 1.49 14.14 7.54
CA PHE A 116 1.68 14.88 8.80
C PHE A 116 2.64 14.17 9.74
N VAL A 117 2.52 12.85 9.87
CA VAL A 117 3.43 12.03 10.68
C VAL A 117 4.86 12.11 10.15
N ALA A 118 5.07 11.95 8.83
CA ALA A 118 6.37 12.07 8.19
C ALA A 118 6.99 13.46 8.37
N TYR A 119 6.18 14.51 8.23
CA TYR A 119 6.60 15.89 8.47
C TYR A 119 7.14 16.08 9.90
N VAL A 120 6.40 15.59 10.90
CA VAL A 120 6.85 15.69 12.31
C VAL A 120 8.13 14.90 12.53
N ILE A 121 8.23 13.69 12.00
CA ILE A 121 9.41 12.83 12.17
C ILE A 121 10.66 13.47 11.56
N VAL A 122 10.57 14.01 10.34
CA VAL A 122 11.74 14.48 9.59
C VAL A 122 12.09 15.94 9.90
N LYS A 123 11.08 16.81 10.01
CA LYS A 123 11.31 18.27 10.11
C LYS A 123 11.33 18.79 11.56
N VAL A 124 10.51 18.23 12.46
CA VAL A 124 10.46 18.70 13.85
C VAL A 124 11.60 18.16 14.69
N ARG A 125 12.12 16.95 14.37
CA ARG A 125 13.30 16.32 14.99
C ARG A 125 13.32 16.40 16.53
N SER A 126 12.18 16.15 17.18
CA SER A 126 12.06 16.14 18.65
C SER A 126 12.25 14.72 19.21
N LYS A 127 12.37 14.59 20.54
CA LYS A 127 12.37 13.28 21.20
C LYS A 127 11.04 12.52 20.91
N ALA A 128 9.94 13.24 20.78
CA ALA A 128 8.63 12.69 20.40
C ALA A 128 8.62 12.13 18.98
N SER A 129 9.43 12.66 18.04
CA SER A 129 9.50 12.15 16.67
C SER A 129 9.97 10.70 16.64
N GLY A 130 10.96 10.35 17.45
CA GLY A 130 11.44 8.97 17.55
C GLY A 130 10.43 8.00 18.16
N LEU A 131 9.64 8.46 19.14
CA LEU A 131 8.54 7.68 19.68
C LEU A 131 7.42 7.49 18.64
N LEU A 132 7.03 8.56 17.96
CA LEU A 132 6.00 8.55 16.91
C LEU A 132 6.38 7.59 15.77
N GLU A 133 7.64 7.62 15.33
CA GLU A 133 8.14 6.68 14.34
C GLU A 133 8.03 5.23 14.83
N SER A 134 8.50 4.94 16.07
CA SER A 134 8.43 3.59 16.65
C SER A 134 7.00 3.09 16.78
N LEU A 135 6.07 3.93 17.25
CA LEU A 135 4.66 3.58 17.37
C LEU A 135 4.03 3.33 16.00
N SER A 136 4.37 4.15 14.99
CA SER A 136 3.84 3.97 13.64
C SER A 136 4.25 2.61 13.02
N PHE A 137 5.44 2.09 13.36
CA PHE A 137 5.90 0.79 12.89
C PHE A 137 5.51 -0.39 13.79
N LEU A 138 4.91 -0.13 14.93
CA LEU A 138 4.54 -1.18 15.89
C LEU A 138 3.52 -2.17 15.30
N SER A 139 2.63 -1.70 14.43
CA SER A 139 1.63 -2.53 13.76
C SER A 139 2.25 -3.70 12.97
N PHE A 140 3.46 -3.56 12.44
CA PHE A 140 4.17 -4.65 11.74
C PHE A 140 4.66 -5.77 12.67
N SER A 141 4.65 -5.54 13.97
CA SER A 141 5.08 -6.54 14.95
C SER A 141 4.00 -7.56 15.28
N PHE A 142 2.76 -7.31 14.89
CA PHE A 142 1.63 -8.18 15.21
C PHE A 142 1.01 -8.78 13.94
N PRO A 143 0.60 -10.07 14.00
CA PRO A 143 -0.22 -10.65 12.93
C PRO A 143 -1.54 -9.88 12.76
N GLY A 144 -1.97 -9.66 11.52
CA GLY A 144 -3.16 -8.86 11.20
C GLY A 144 -4.43 -9.32 11.92
N ILE A 145 -4.61 -10.63 12.09
CA ILE A 145 -5.76 -11.19 12.80
C ILE A 145 -5.77 -10.80 14.30
N VAL A 146 -4.60 -10.74 14.93
CA VAL A 146 -4.47 -10.32 16.34
C VAL A 146 -4.82 -8.84 16.50
N VAL A 147 -4.35 -8.02 15.55
CA VAL A 147 -4.71 -6.60 15.48
C VAL A 147 -6.23 -6.45 15.29
N GLY A 148 -6.82 -7.28 14.41
CA GLY A 148 -8.26 -7.31 14.17
C GLY A 148 -9.06 -7.62 15.43
N ILE A 149 -8.65 -8.63 16.21
CA ILE A 149 -9.28 -8.98 17.49
C ILE A 149 -9.17 -7.81 18.49
N GLY A 150 -8.00 -7.17 18.56
CA GLY A 150 -7.81 -5.98 19.42
C GLY A 150 -8.74 -4.84 19.03
N PHE A 151 -8.88 -4.54 17.74
CA PHE A 151 -9.81 -3.52 17.26
C PHE A 151 -11.29 -3.92 17.48
N MET A 152 -11.64 -5.20 17.30
CA MET A 152 -12.98 -5.68 17.60
C MET A 152 -13.34 -5.45 19.07
N TRP A 153 -12.44 -5.79 19.99
CA TRP A 153 -12.62 -5.55 21.42
C TRP A 153 -12.77 -4.07 21.76
N PHE A 154 -12.00 -3.22 21.12
CA PHE A 154 -12.08 -1.78 21.29
C PHE A 154 -13.39 -1.21 20.74
N PHE A 155 -13.81 -1.63 19.56
CA PHE A 155 -14.99 -1.06 18.89
C PHE A 155 -16.31 -1.61 19.43
N VAL A 156 -16.36 -2.82 20.00
CA VAL A 156 -17.62 -3.44 20.45
C VAL A 156 -18.40 -2.60 21.45
N GLN A 157 -17.70 -1.72 22.18
CA GLN A 157 -18.29 -0.79 23.15
C GLN A 157 -18.51 0.62 22.57
N THR A 158 -18.35 0.79 21.28
CA THR A 158 -18.46 2.09 20.62
C THR A 158 -19.52 2.05 19.52
N PRO A 159 -20.11 3.19 19.13
CA PRO A 159 -21.04 3.25 18.00
C PRO A 159 -20.40 2.97 16.65
N LEU A 160 -19.07 2.83 16.59
CA LEU A 160 -18.34 2.49 15.36
C LEU A 160 -18.39 0.99 15.04
N TYR A 161 -18.73 0.14 16.01
CA TYR A 161 -18.84 -1.29 15.79
C TYR A 161 -19.84 -1.61 14.68
N SER A 162 -19.53 -2.57 13.83
CA SER A 162 -20.34 -2.94 12.66
C SER A 162 -20.48 -1.84 11.59
N THR A 163 -19.58 -0.87 11.55
CA THR A 163 -19.56 0.16 10.51
C THR A 163 -18.31 0.08 9.64
N ILE A 164 -18.38 0.66 8.43
CA ILE A 164 -17.22 0.78 7.53
C ILE A 164 -16.09 1.61 8.15
N TRP A 165 -16.40 2.50 9.10
CA TRP A 165 -15.42 3.32 9.80
C TRP A 165 -14.51 2.51 10.72
N ALA A 166 -15.02 1.44 11.34
CA ALA A 166 -14.18 0.52 12.12
C ALA A 166 -13.11 -0.14 11.24
N LEU A 167 -13.50 -0.61 10.04
CA LEU A 167 -12.57 -1.14 9.06
C LEU A 167 -11.55 -0.07 8.61
N LEU A 168 -12.03 1.14 8.29
CA LEU A 168 -11.19 2.24 7.84
C LEU A 168 -10.11 2.60 8.88
N ILE A 169 -10.49 2.78 10.14
CA ILE A 169 -9.56 3.11 11.22
C ILE A 169 -8.56 1.96 11.42
N GLY A 170 -9.04 0.72 11.46
CA GLY A 170 -8.19 -0.45 11.57
C GLY A 170 -7.18 -0.56 10.43
N TYR A 171 -7.61 -0.31 9.20
CA TYR A 171 -6.73 -0.33 8.03
C TYR A 171 -5.66 0.77 8.09
N ILE A 172 -6.08 2.02 8.37
CA ILE A 172 -5.13 3.14 8.49
C ILE A 172 -4.11 2.85 9.58
N ALA A 173 -4.55 2.42 10.77
CA ALA A 173 -3.65 2.14 11.88
C ALA A 173 -2.66 1.00 11.56
N THR A 174 -3.13 -0.05 10.88
CA THR A 174 -2.30 -1.21 10.54
C THR A 174 -1.32 -0.92 9.41
N TYR A 175 -1.75 -0.18 8.39
CA TYR A 175 -0.98 0.04 7.16
C TYR A 175 -0.35 1.42 7.04
N LEU A 176 -0.38 2.24 8.10
CA LEU A 176 0.28 3.54 8.16
C LEU A 176 1.76 3.50 7.73
N PRO A 177 2.56 2.47 8.09
CA PRO A 177 3.95 2.39 7.66
C PRO A 177 4.16 2.37 6.14
N TYR A 178 3.20 1.84 5.37
CA TYR A 178 3.31 1.81 3.90
C TYR A 178 3.21 3.19 3.26
N GLY A 179 2.44 4.10 3.86
CA GLY A 179 2.42 5.51 3.45
C GLY A 179 3.61 6.29 4.01
N LEU A 180 3.99 5.98 5.25
CA LEU A 180 5.02 6.72 5.98
C LEU A 180 6.42 6.54 5.38
N ARG A 181 6.82 5.32 4.98
CA ARG A 181 8.15 5.01 4.43
C ARG A 181 8.50 5.84 3.18
N PRO A 182 7.70 5.82 2.09
CA PRO A 182 8.00 6.63 0.92
C PRO A 182 8.05 8.12 1.23
N LEU A 183 7.16 8.60 2.10
CA LEU A 183 7.11 10.01 2.48
C LEU A 183 8.32 10.45 3.29
N THR A 184 8.73 9.69 4.31
CA THR A 184 9.93 10.01 5.08
C THR A 184 11.18 10.01 4.19
N SER A 185 11.30 9.04 3.28
CA SER A 185 12.40 9.00 2.30
C SER A 185 12.39 10.21 1.38
N ALA A 186 11.23 10.63 0.90
CA ALA A 186 11.10 11.82 0.05
C ALA A 186 11.41 13.11 0.83
N PHE A 187 10.94 13.24 2.07
CA PHE A 187 11.24 14.40 2.92
C PHE A 187 12.74 14.53 3.21
N VAL A 188 13.43 13.42 3.46
CA VAL A 188 14.90 13.43 3.72
C VAL A 188 15.69 13.91 2.50
N GLN A 189 15.20 13.66 1.28
CA GLN A 189 15.84 14.10 0.05
C GLN A 189 15.66 15.61 -0.24
N ILE A 190 14.69 16.27 0.42
CA ILE A 190 14.46 17.71 0.26
C ILE A 190 15.43 18.49 1.14
N HIS A 191 16.41 19.13 0.51
CA HIS A 191 17.41 19.96 1.19
C HIS A 191 16.76 21.14 1.93
N GLY A 192 17.18 21.37 3.16
CA GLY A 192 16.71 22.51 3.97
C GLY A 192 16.96 23.89 3.32
N HIS A 193 18.02 24.01 2.52
CA HIS A 193 18.34 25.24 1.79
C HIS A 193 17.24 25.72 0.85
N LEU A 194 16.39 24.84 0.32
CA LEU A 194 15.23 25.24 -0.49
C LEU A 194 14.21 26.02 0.34
N GLU A 195 13.99 25.60 1.58
CA GLU A 195 13.10 26.29 2.50
C GLU A 195 13.70 27.61 2.99
N GLU A 196 15.00 27.62 3.27
CA GLU A 196 15.75 28.83 3.64
C GLU A 196 15.74 29.87 2.51
N SER A 197 16.04 29.46 1.28
CA SER A 197 15.99 30.32 0.10
C SER A 197 14.61 30.93 -0.10
N SER A 198 13.54 30.13 0.09
CA SER A 198 12.17 30.64 0.05
C SER A 198 11.93 31.75 1.08
N ARG A 199 12.41 31.56 2.30
CA ARG A 199 12.28 32.56 3.38
C ARG A 199 13.03 33.83 3.07
N VAL A 200 14.26 33.73 2.54
CA VAL A 200 15.06 34.89 2.15
C VAL A 200 14.35 35.69 1.04
N CYS A 201 13.64 35.00 0.13
CA CYS A 201 12.82 35.63 -0.90
C CYS A 201 11.45 36.12 -0.39
N GLY A 202 11.19 36.11 0.92
CA GLY A 202 9.94 36.59 1.52
C GLY A 202 8.80 35.56 1.54
N GLY A 203 9.08 34.31 1.19
CA GLY A 203 8.10 33.22 1.22
C GLY A 203 7.77 32.80 2.67
N GLY A 204 6.48 32.87 3.03
CA GLY A 204 5.99 32.35 4.32
C GLY A 204 5.96 30.81 4.36
N PRO A 205 5.81 30.20 5.56
CA PRO A 205 5.82 28.74 5.73
C PRO A 205 4.81 27.99 4.86
N LEU A 206 3.59 28.52 4.75
CA LEU A 206 2.53 27.92 3.95
C LEU A 206 2.84 28.02 2.45
N TYR A 207 3.40 29.14 2.00
CA TYR A 207 3.84 29.34 0.62
C TYR A 207 4.94 28.30 0.27
N THR A 208 5.97 28.19 1.11
CA THR A 208 7.07 27.25 0.95
C THR A 208 6.57 25.80 0.90
N MET A 209 5.65 25.43 1.82
CA MET A 209 5.05 24.11 1.82
C MET A 209 4.30 23.82 0.53
N ARG A 210 3.42 24.71 0.11
CA ARG A 210 2.54 24.50 -1.05
C ARG A 210 3.28 24.60 -2.41
N ARG A 211 4.26 25.50 -2.52
CA ARG A 211 4.90 25.83 -3.81
C ARG A 211 6.23 25.11 -4.02
N ILE A 212 6.88 24.67 -2.96
CA ILE A 212 8.21 24.03 -3.04
C ILE A 212 8.16 22.60 -2.51
N VAL A 213 7.81 22.41 -1.25
CA VAL A 213 7.91 21.10 -0.59
C VAL A 213 6.89 20.11 -1.15
N LEU A 214 5.62 20.48 -1.22
CA LEU A 214 4.55 19.57 -1.64
C LEU A 214 4.73 19.07 -3.10
N PRO A 215 5.08 19.91 -4.09
CA PRO A 215 5.36 19.43 -5.44
C PRO A 215 6.52 18.44 -5.53
N LEU A 216 7.57 18.64 -4.72
CA LEU A 216 8.71 17.73 -4.65
C LEU A 216 8.37 16.40 -3.96
N LEU A 217 7.35 16.39 -3.11
CA LEU A 217 6.86 15.18 -2.43
C LEU A 217 5.87 14.37 -3.25
N VAL A 218 5.35 14.88 -4.37
CA VAL A 218 4.33 14.18 -5.19
C VAL A 218 4.72 12.73 -5.52
N PRO A 219 5.97 12.40 -5.93
CA PRO A 219 6.36 11.01 -6.17
C PRO A 219 6.27 10.13 -4.92
N GLY A 220 6.67 10.67 -3.75
CA GLY A 220 6.57 9.98 -2.46
C GLY A 220 5.12 9.79 -2.02
N ILE A 221 4.28 10.80 -2.22
CA ILE A 221 2.83 10.74 -1.95
C ILE A 221 2.16 9.69 -2.84
N ALA A 222 2.43 9.73 -4.14
CA ALA A 222 1.84 8.80 -5.11
C ALA A 222 2.24 7.34 -4.82
N SER A 223 3.53 7.08 -4.57
CA SER A 223 4.00 5.74 -4.24
C SER A 223 3.41 5.22 -2.93
N GLY A 224 3.36 6.05 -1.88
CA GLY A 224 2.74 5.70 -0.61
C GLY A 224 1.24 5.44 -0.75
N TRP A 225 0.54 6.26 -1.52
CA TRP A 225 -0.88 6.09 -1.79
C TRP A 225 -1.17 4.77 -2.52
N ILE A 226 -0.43 4.46 -3.59
CA ILE A 226 -0.57 3.21 -4.35
C ILE A 226 -0.33 2.00 -3.45
N LEU A 227 0.71 2.04 -2.61
CA LEU A 227 1.01 0.96 -1.67
C LEU A 227 -0.12 0.76 -0.66
N MET A 228 -0.63 1.83 -0.04
CA MET A 228 -1.74 1.76 0.91
C MET A 228 -3.01 1.27 0.23
N ALA A 229 -3.36 1.79 -0.94
CA ALA A 229 -4.54 1.37 -1.70
C ALA A 229 -4.49 -0.12 -2.02
N THR A 230 -3.33 -0.61 -2.47
CA THR A 230 -3.11 -2.03 -2.77
C THR A 230 -3.29 -2.89 -1.51
N MET A 231 -2.76 -2.46 -0.36
CA MET A 231 -2.91 -3.19 0.90
C MET A 231 -4.36 -3.21 1.37
N PHE A 232 -5.09 -2.09 1.26
CA PHE A 232 -6.48 -1.99 1.71
C PHE A 232 -7.44 -2.85 0.87
N VAL A 233 -7.27 -2.87 -0.45
CA VAL A 233 -8.15 -3.67 -1.33
C VAL A 233 -7.99 -5.17 -1.09
N ARG A 234 -6.79 -5.63 -0.77
CA ARG A 234 -6.50 -7.06 -0.56
C ARG A 234 -6.53 -7.50 0.91
N GLU A 235 -6.94 -6.58 1.83
CA GLU A 235 -6.90 -6.89 3.26
C GLU A 235 -7.96 -7.92 3.64
N LEU A 236 -7.49 -9.06 4.13
CA LEU A 236 -8.32 -10.18 4.56
C LEU A 236 -8.30 -10.37 6.08
N SER A 237 -7.11 -10.36 6.69
CA SER A 237 -6.92 -10.79 8.07
C SER A 237 -7.71 -9.99 9.11
N LEU A 238 -7.65 -8.67 8.99
CA LEU A 238 -8.39 -7.74 9.85
C LEU A 238 -9.88 -7.72 9.47
N SER A 239 -10.17 -7.83 8.16
CA SER A 239 -11.53 -7.79 7.63
C SER A 239 -12.38 -8.97 8.05
N VAL A 240 -11.82 -10.19 8.09
CA VAL A 240 -12.54 -11.40 8.55
C VAL A 240 -13.04 -11.21 9.98
N VAL A 241 -12.27 -10.51 10.82
CA VAL A 241 -12.64 -10.27 12.22
C VAL A 241 -13.62 -9.11 12.36
N LEU A 242 -13.44 -8.02 11.62
CA LEU A 242 -14.19 -6.76 11.79
C LEU A 242 -15.40 -6.62 10.89
N SER A 243 -15.43 -7.26 9.70
CA SER A 243 -16.58 -7.12 8.80
C SER A 243 -17.85 -7.74 9.37
N ARG A 244 -18.98 -7.12 9.08
CA ARG A 244 -20.32 -7.52 9.51
C ARG A 244 -21.29 -7.34 8.33
N PRO A 245 -22.52 -7.87 8.42
CA PRO A 245 -23.53 -7.62 7.39
C PRO A 245 -23.65 -6.13 7.07
N GLY A 246 -23.47 -5.78 5.78
CA GLY A 246 -23.44 -4.41 5.29
C GLY A 246 -22.04 -3.77 5.17
N THR A 247 -21.01 -4.39 5.74
CA THR A 247 -19.61 -3.91 5.65
C THR A 247 -18.66 -4.94 5.03
N GLU A 248 -19.24 -5.92 4.31
CA GLU A 248 -18.47 -6.92 3.57
C GLU A 248 -17.47 -6.25 2.62
N VAL A 249 -16.28 -6.84 2.54
CA VAL A 249 -15.24 -6.45 1.59
C VAL A 249 -14.90 -7.60 0.66
N LEU A 250 -14.32 -7.27 -0.49
CA LEU A 250 -14.10 -8.23 -1.58
C LEU A 250 -13.24 -9.43 -1.12
N ALA A 251 -12.20 -9.20 -0.33
CA ALA A 251 -11.33 -10.26 0.16
C ALA A 251 -12.09 -11.29 1.03
N VAL A 252 -13.01 -10.83 1.88
CA VAL A 252 -13.86 -11.69 2.72
C VAL A 252 -14.90 -12.42 1.86
N GLN A 253 -15.47 -11.76 0.86
CA GLN A 253 -16.44 -12.39 -0.03
C GLN A 253 -15.80 -13.48 -0.89
N ILE A 254 -14.57 -13.28 -1.36
CA ILE A 254 -13.80 -14.31 -2.07
C ILE A 254 -13.55 -15.53 -1.15
N LEU A 255 -13.21 -15.30 0.13
CA LEU A 255 -13.02 -16.39 1.08
C LEU A 255 -14.32 -17.20 1.26
N ARG A 256 -15.47 -16.55 1.42
CA ARG A 256 -16.78 -17.22 1.53
C ARG A 256 -17.07 -18.10 0.33
N PHE A 257 -16.87 -17.59 -0.89
CA PHE A 257 -17.05 -18.40 -2.10
C PHE A 257 -16.05 -19.55 -2.25
N ALA A 258 -14.92 -19.52 -1.53
CA ALA A 258 -13.96 -20.62 -1.55
C ALA A 258 -14.29 -21.71 -0.52
N GLU A 259 -15.14 -21.40 0.48
CA GLU A 259 -15.60 -22.35 1.52
C GLU A 259 -16.93 -23.04 1.14
N ASP A 260 -17.73 -22.44 0.25
CA ASP A 260 -18.98 -23.00 -0.30
C ASP A 260 -18.69 -23.97 -1.48
#